data_91469933845aeaaaba0008eea0fa5cd2
#
_entry.id   91469933845aeaaaba0008eea0fa5cd2
#
_cell.length_a   1.000
_cell.length_b   1.000
_cell.length_c   1.000
_cell.angle_alpha   90.00
_cell.angle_beta   90.00
_cell.angle_gamma   90.00
#
_symmetry.space_group_name_H-M   'P 1'
#
loop_
_entity.id
_entity.type
_entity.pdbx_description
1 polymer ?
#
loop_
_entity_poly.entity_id
_entity_poly.type
_entity_poly.pdbx_seq_one_letter_code
_entity_poly.pdbx_strand_id
1 'polypeptide(L)'
;MEGLFIIAFALAAALFAVWLGSPGQRDDVLYRIHFPESVSGLTVGDPVKFHGVDSGTVKSIINDPDDPRLVQVDVRLRKNTPVKTDTRASLAIKGITGVIYIELSGGDKTAKPLLAVTPPDKVPEIPFQKSGLKAMLDELPKVVEKFMSIENQAKKVVTDVGALTDKVKANPSLLLRRPDKDSTDGAKK
;
A
#
# COMPACT_ATOMS: atom_id res chain seq x y z
N MET A 1 8.62 -64.54 16.34
CA MET A 1 8.15 -63.74 15.17
C MET A 1 7.62 -62.38 15.61
N GLU A 2 7.00 -62.25 16.78
CA GLU A 2 6.37 -61.00 17.28
C GLU A 2 7.36 -59.87 17.54
N GLY A 3 8.54 -60.18 18.08
CA GLY A 3 9.55 -59.15 18.36
C GLY A 3 10.11 -58.47 17.12
N LEU A 4 10.20 -59.18 15.99
CA LEU A 4 10.67 -58.62 14.71
C LEU A 4 9.66 -57.59 14.14
N PHE A 5 8.36 -57.88 14.34
CA PHE A 5 7.28 -57.00 13.90
C PHE A 5 7.28 -55.68 14.72
N ILE A 6 7.49 -55.76 16.02
CA ILE A 6 7.54 -54.58 16.91
C ILE A 6 8.74 -53.69 16.54
N ILE A 7 9.90 -54.28 16.30
CA ILE A 7 11.10 -53.54 15.89
C ILE A 7 10.89 -52.87 14.50
N ALA A 8 10.34 -53.59 13.53
CA ALA A 8 10.06 -53.07 12.22
C ALA A 8 9.05 -51.89 12.27
N PHE A 9 8.01 -52.02 13.07
CA PHE A 9 7.00 -50.99 13.28
C PHE A 9 7.59 -49.75 13.99
N ALA A 10 8.42 -49.96 15.03
CA ALA A 10 9.10 -48.84 15.70
C ALA A 10 10.06 -48.08 14.79
N LEU A 11 10.79 -48.81 13.93
CA LEU A 11 11.68 -48.21 12.92
C LEU A 11 10.89 -47.44 11.85
N ALA A 12 9.78 -47.97 11.39
CA ALA A 12 8.90 -47.32 10.46
C ALA A 12 8.28 -46.06 11.05
N ALA A 13 7.83 -46.10 12.32
CA ALA A 13 7.30 -44.95 13.04
C ALA A 13 8.36 -43.86 13.26
N ALA A 14 9.59 -44.27 13.61
CA ALA A 14 10.71 -43.33 13.76
C ALA A 14 11.07 -42.64 12.42
N LEU A 15 11.17 -43.39 11.34
CA LEU A 15 11.41 -42.84 9.99
C LEU A 15 10.29 -41.91 9.55
N PHE A 16 9.04 -42.25 9.83
CA PHE A 16 7.88 -41.44 9.54
C PHE A 16 7.91 -40.13 10.35
N ALA A 17 8.27 -40.19 11.63
CA ALA A 17 8.40 -39.02 12.50
C ALA A 17 9.52 -38.07 11.98
N VAL A 18 10.66 -38.62 11.56
CA VAL A 18 11.77 -37.87 10.95
C VAL A 18 11.33 -37.25 9.63
N TRP A 19 10.61 -38.00 8.79
CA TRP A 19 10.09 -37.50 7.52
C TRP A 19 9.07 -36.37 7.70
N LEU A 20 8.17 -36.52 8.69
CA LEU A 20 7.16 -35.52 9.04
C LEU A 20 7.79 -34.26 9.67
N GLY A 21 8.85 -34.44 10.45
CA GLY A 21 9.59 -33.36 11.11
C GLY A 21 10.66 -32.71 10.24
N SER A 22 10.97 -33.25 9.05
CA SER A 22 11.87 -32.60 8.10
C SER A 22 11.16 -31.39 7.50
N PRO A 23 11.45 -30.15 7.94
CA PRO A 23 11.04 -28.97 7.20
C PRO A 23 11.72 -29.08 5.84
N GLY A 24 10.95 -29.30 4.79
CA GLY A 24 11.50 -29.32 3.44
C GLY A 24 12.46 -28.12 3.31
N GLN A 25 13.70 -28.37 2.94
CA GLN A 25 14.69 -27.33 2.68
C GLN A 25 14.12 -26.43 1.58
N ARG A 26 13.35 -25.42 2.01
CA ARG A 26 12.99 -24.35 1.12
C ARG A 26 14.23 -23.49 1.01
N ASP A 27 14.78 -23.39 -0.19
CA ASP A 27 15.83 -22.42 -0.52
C ASP A 27 15.24 -21.00 -0.39
N ASP A 28 14.97 -20.60 0.86
CA ASP A 28 14.40 -19.31 1.17
C ASP A 28 15.52 -18.31 1.44
N VAL A 29 15.36 -17.12 0.95
CA VAL A 29 16.28 -16.00 1.14
C VAL A 29 15.70 -15.04 2.15
N LEU A 30 16.56 -14.59 3.08
CA LEU A 30 16.20 -13.60 4.09
C LEU A 30 16.29 -12.20 3.51
N TYR A 31 15.25 -11.40 3.71
CA TYR A 31 15.21 -9.98 3.41
C TYR A 31 14.78 -9.19 4.64
N ARG A 32 15.16 -7.94 4.71
CA ARG A 32 14.83 -7.01 5.79
C ARG A 32 14.00 -5.85 5.28
N ILE A 33 13.05 -5.40 6.09
CA ILE A 33 12.18 -4.26 5.80
C ILE A 33 12.13 -3.40 7.07
N HIS A 34 12.34 -2.09 6.93
CA HIS A 34 12.15 -1.13 8.02
C HIS A 34 10.85 -0.36 7.81
N PHE A 35 9.91 -0.53 8.72
CA PHE A 35 8.62 0.15 8.70
C PHE A 35 8.66 1.37 9.62
N PRO A 36 8.44 2.60 9.09
CA PRO A 36 8.34 3.82 9.90
C PRO A 36 6.93 4.03 10.48
N GLU A 37 6.09 3.02 10.39
CA GLU A 37 4.72 3.02 10.90
C GLU A 37 4.45 1.76 11.72
N SER A 38 3.36 1.80 12.51
CA SER A 38 2.96 0.64 13.31
C SER A 38 2.62 -0.55 12.42
N VAL A 39 3.20 -1.68 12.74
CA VAL A 39 2.91 -2.99 12.13
C VAL A 39 1.89 -3.79 12.96
N SER A 40 1.06 -3.10 13.75
CA SER A 40 0.05 -3.73 14.61
C SER A 40 -0.86 -4.65 13.80
N GLY A 41 -1.03 -5.88 14.27
CA GLY A 41 -1.79 -6.92 13.58
C GLY A 41 -0.96 -7.80 12.64
N LEU A 42 0.33 -7.47 12.41
CA LEU A 42 1.27 -8.36 11.73
C LEU A 42 1.90 -9.32 12.75
N THR A 43 1.97 -10.60 12.42
CA THR A 43 2.54 -11.65 13.28
C THR A 43 3.59 -12.47 12.53
N VAL A 44 4.46 -13.15 13.31
CA VAL A 44 5.41 -14.11 12.75
C VAL A 44 4.65 -15.26 12.10
N GLY A 45 5.02 -15.59 10.86
CA GLY A 45 4.32 -16.59 10.05
C GLY A 45 3.32 -16.01 9.05
N ASP A 46 2.96 -14.74 9.18
CA ASP A 46 2.05 -14.10 8.23
C ASP A 46 2.63 -14.11 6.81
N PRO A 47 1.75 -14.20 5.79
CA PRO A 47 2.19 -14.31 4.41
C PRO A 47 2.84 -13.03 3.90
N VAL A 48 3.86 -13.18 3.07
CA VAL A 48 4.42 -12.14 2.21
C VAL A 48 4.06 -12.46 0.78
N LYS A 49 3.42 -11.52 0.09
CA LYS A 49 2.96 -11.68 -1.28
C LYS A 49 3.72 -10.76 -2.22
N PHE A 50 3.98 -11.23 -3.42
CA PHE A 50 4.53 -10.43 -4.52
C PHE A 50 3.47 -10.33 -5.61
N HIS A 51 2.95 -9.13 -5.85
CA HIS A 51 1.79 -8.90 -6.74
C HIS A 51 0.62 -9.86 -6.45
N GLY A 52 0.28 -10.05 -5.16
CA GLY A 52 -0.81 -10.91 -4.72
C GLY A 52 -0.48 -12.40 -4.66
N VAL A 53 0.69 -12.84 -5.16
CA VAL A 53 1.13 -14.24 -5.15
C VAL A 53 1.91 -14.54 -3.87
N ASP A 54 1.55 -15.61 -3.15
CA ASP A 54 2.25 -16.02 -1.94
C ASP A 54 3.72 -16.33 -2.27
N SER A 55 4.64 -15.53 -1.71
CA SER A 55 6.07 -15.59 -2.03
C SER A 55 6.94 -15.89 -0.81
N GLY A 56 6.39 -15.83 0.40
CA GLY A 56 7.12 -16.11 1.62
C GLY A 56 6.34 -15.85 2.89
N THR A 57 7.06 -15.70 4.00
CA THR A 57 6.48 -15.48 5.33
C THR A 57 7.33 -14.54 6.16
N VAL A 58 6.70 -13.88 7.12
CA VAL A 58 7.36 -13.09 8.16
C VAL A 58 8.13 -14.02 9.10
N LYS A 59 9.42 -13.74 9.33
CA LYS A 59 10.30 -14.52 10.19
C LYS A 59 10.44 -13.91 11.59
N SER A 60 10.63 -12.59 11.67
CA SER A 60 10.77 -11.88 12.95
C SER A 60 10.26 -10.44 12.83
N ILE A 61 9.82 -9.91 13.94
CA ILE A 61 9.37 -8.52 14.08
C ILE A 61 10.00 -8.01 15.36
N ILE A 62 10.84 -6.97 15.26
CA ILE A 62 11.52 -6.36 16.40
C ILE A 62 11.53 -4.83 16.22
N ASN A 63 11.69 -4.09 17.30
CA ASN A 63 12.04 -2.68 17.18
C ASN A 63 13.47 -2.58 16.64
N ASP A 64 13.69 -1.62 15.74
CA ASP A 64 15.02 -1.40 15.18
C ASP A 64 15.99 -1.01 16.32
N PRO A 65 17.16 -1.69 16.42
CA PRO A 65 18.11 -1.40 17.48
C PRO A 65 18.76 -0.02 17.36
N ASP A 66 18.89 0.50 16.14
CA ASP A 66 19.57 1.76 15.84
C ASP A 66 18.59 2.95 15.84
N ASP A 67 17.34 2.74 15.41
CA ASP A 67 16.28 3.77 15.41
C ASP A 67 14.96 3.22 15.99
N PRO A 68 14.64 3.51 17.27
CA PRO A 68 13.41 3.03 17.91
C PRO A 68 12.09 3.48 17.25
N ARG A 69 12.15 4.40 16.29
CA ARG A 69 10.97 4.84 15.51
C ARG A 69 10.64 3.89 14.37
N LEU A 70 11.55 2.96 14.09
CA LEU A 70 11.39 1.97 13.04
C LEU A 70 11.08 0.60 13.64
N VAL A 71 10.30 -0.18 12.90
CA VAL A 71 10.09 -1.60 13.18
C VAL A 71 10.83 -2.38 12.11
N GLN A 72 11.81 -3.18 12.53
CA GLN A 72 12.52 -4.10 11.67
C GLN A 72 11.71 -5.38 11.52
N VAL A 73 11.39 -5.73 10.31
CA VAL A 73 10.71 -6.98 9.96
C VAL A 73 11.60 -7.78 9.03
N ASP A 74 12.03 -8.95 9.48
CA ASP A 74 12.76 -9.89 8.64
C ASP A 74 11.76 -10.86 8.01
N VAL A 75 11.84 -11.00 6.70
CA VAL A 75 10.97 -11.88 5.91
C VAL A 75 11.78 -12.94 5.18
N ARG A 76 11.20 -14.12 5.06
CA ARG A 76 11.80 -15.23 4.33
C ARG A 76 11.03 -15.41 3.04
N LEU A 77 11.69 -15.17 1.92
CA LEU A 77 11.10 -15.27 0.57
C LEU A 77 11.69 -16.46 -0.18
N ARG A 78 10.87 -17.09 -0.99
CA ARG A 78 11.34 -18.16 -1.88
C ARG A 78 12.38 -17.62 -2.84
N LYS A 79 13.40 -18.39 -3.13
CA LYS A 79 14.52 -18.03 -4.03
C LYS A 79 14.07 -17.59 -5.43
N ASN A 80 12.96 -18.12 -5.91
CA ASN A 80 12.39 -17.76 -7.21
C ASN A 80 11.55 -16.47 -7.20
N THR A 81 11.39 -15.81 -6.04
CA THR A 81 10.70 -14.52 -5.97
C THR A 81 11.56 -13.45 -6.64
N PRO A 82 11.05 -12.73 -7.64
CA PRO A 82 11.85 -11.78 -8.42
C PRO A 82 12.02 -10.44 -7.70
N VAL A 83 12.69 -10.45 -6.53
CA VAL A 83 12.96 -9.23 -5.76
C VAL A 83 14.06 -8.43 -6.44
N LYS A 84 13.76 -7.20 -6.82
CA LYS A 84 14.64 -6.30 -7.53
C LYS A 84 14.88 -4.99 -6.76
N THR A 85 15.76 -4.14 -7.26
CA THR A 85 16.11 -2.86 -6.62
C THR A 85 14.97 -1.85 -6.55
N ASP A 86 13.97 -1.99 -7.41
CA ASP A 86 12.74 -1.20 -7.44
C ASP A 86 11.60 -1.80 -6.61
N THR A 87 11.80 -3.00 -6.03
CA THR A 87 10.79 -3.65 -5.18
C THR A 87 10.53 -2.80 -3.94
N ARG A 88 9.25 -2.66 -3.59
CA ARG A 88 8.77 -1.93 -2.43
C ARG A 88 7.87 -2.82 -1.59
N ALA A 89 7.97 -2.67 -0.28
CA ALA A 89 7.13 -3.38 0.68
C ALA A 89 6.08 -2.43 1.26
N SER A 90 4.85 -2.88 1.37
CA SER A 90 3.76 -2.17 2.03
C SER A 90 2.95 -3.12 2.89
N LEU A 91 2.24 -2.58 3.89
CA LEU A 91 1.24 -3.33 4.63
C LEU A 91 -0.07 -3.31 3.86
N ALA A 92 -0.68 -4.47 3.71
CA ALA A 92 -1.97 -4.63 3.06
C ALA A 92 -2.94 -5.41 3.96
N ILE A 93 -4.24 -5.19 3.76
CA ILE A 93 -5.30 -5.84 4.53
C ILE A 93 -6.00 -6.85 3.63
N LYS A 94 -6.14 -8.06 4.12
CA LYS A 94 -6.85 -9.14 3.42
C LYS A 94 -8.32 -9.13 3.78
N GLY A 95 -9.16 -8.71 2.81
CA GLY A 95 -10.61 -8.77 2.94
C GLY A 95 -11.18 -7.87 4.05
N ILE A 96 -12.38 -8.19 4.50
CA ILE A 96 -13.13 -7.43 5.53
C ILE A 96 -12.69 -7.82 6.94
N THR A 97 -12.02 -8.96 7.09
CA THR A 97 -11.60 -9.50 8.39
C THR A 97 -10.41 -8.76 9.03
N GLY A 98 -9.74 -7.89 8.26
CA GLY A 98 -8.67 -7.04 8.79
C GLY A 98 -7.33 -7.76 8.99
N VAL A 99 -7.14 -8.97 8.46
CA VAL A 99 -5.85 -9.68 8.53
C VAL A 99 -4.82 -8.91 7.71
N ILE A 100 -3.73 -8.54 8.36
CA ILE A 100 -2.63 -7.79 7.75
C ILE A 100 -1.61 -8.76 7.15
N TYR A 101 -1.03 -8.39 6.03
CA TYR A 101 0.07 -9.09 5.39
C TYR A 101 1.01 -8.11 4.70
N ILE A 102 2.20 -8.58 4.32
CA ILE A 102 3.16 -7.76 3.58
C ILE A 102 2.93 -7.98 2.09
N GLU A 103 2.68 -6.88 1.36
CA GLU A 103 2.61 -6.88 -0.09
C GLU A 103 3.89 -6.28 -0.67
N LEU A 104 4.49 -7.00 -1.62
CA LEU A 104 5.64 -6.56 -2.40
C LEU A 104 5.17 -6.16 -3.80
N SER A 105 5.60 -5.00 -4.25
CA SER A 105 5.32 -4.44 -5.57
C SER A 105 6.62 -4.00 -6.26
N GLY A 106 6.58 -3.72 -7.55
CA GLY A 106 7.76 -3.40 -8.36
C GLY A 106 8.17 -4.58 -9.24
N GLY A 107 9.43 -4.71 -9.57
CA GLY A 107 9.95 -5.80 -10.41
C GLY A 107 10.04 -5.43 -11.90
N ASP A 108 10.30 -4.15 -12.22
CA ASP A 108 10.51 -3.70 -13.59
C ASP A 108 11.56 -4.58 -14.30
N LYS A 109 11.39 -4.79 -15.62
CA LYS A 109 12.28 -5.63 -16.42
C LYS A 109 13.73 -5.12 -16.42
N THR A 110 13.90 -3.82 -16.35
CA THR A 110 15.21 -3.14 -16.39
C THR A 110 15.92 -3.11 -15.04
N ALA A 111 15.18 -3.29 -13.93
CA ALA A 111 15.73 -3.27 -12.58
C ALA A 111 16.56 -4.54 -12.30
N LYS A 112 17.69 -4.36 -11.61
CA LYS A 112 18.61 -5.46 -11.25
C LYS A 112 18.06 -6.28 -10.08
N PRO A 113 18.37 -7.59 -9.99
CA PRO A 113 18.05 -8.37 -8.79
C PRO A 113 18.68 -7.73 -7.54
N LEU A 114 17.90 -7.61 -6.46
CA LEU A 114 18.37 -6.97 -5.22
C LEU A 114 19.57 -7.70 -4.62
N LEU A 115 19.56 -9.03 -4.66
CA LEU A 115 20.68 -9.87 -4.22
C LEU A 115 21.99 -9.62 -4.98
N ALA A 116 21.90 -9.26 -6.26
CA ALA A 116 23.11 -9.03 -7.07
C ALA A 116 23.82 -7.72 -6.73
N VAL A 117 23.12 -6.78 -6.09
CA VAL A 117 23.69 -5.47 -5.68
C VAL A 117 23.95 -5.38 -4.19
N THR A 118 23.49 -6.35 -3.40
CA THR A 118 23.72 -6.40 -1.95
C THR A 118 25.04 -7.11 -1.66
N PRO A 119 25.91 -6.55 -0.80
CA PRO A 119 27.11 -7.24 -0.34
C PRO A 119 26.76 -8.56 0.36
N PRO A 120 27.62 -9.61 0.22
CA PRO A 120 27.33 -10.95 0.74
C PRO A 120 27.26 -11.03 2.28
N ASP A 121 27.82 -10.05 2.97
CA ASP A 121 27.83 -9.91 4.43
C ASP A 121 26.59 -9.17 4.98
N LYS A 122 25.73 -8.64 4.11
CA LYS A 122 24.55 -7.88 4.51
C LYS A 122 23.24 -8.55 4.10
N VAL A 123 22.24 -8.41 4.94
CA VAL A 123 20.87 -8.82 4.60
C VAL A 123 20.31 -7.80 3.60
N PRO A 124 19.82 -8.24 2.42
CA PRO A 124 19.21 -7.34 1.45
C PRO A 124 17.99 -6.66 2.04
N GLU A 125 17.92 -5.35 1.84
CA GLU A 125 16.86 -4.52 2.38
C GLU A 125 15.87 -4.11 1.29
N ILE A 126 14.58 -4.35 1.56
CA ILE A 126 13.48 -3.92 0.68
C ILE A 126 12.92 -2.62 1.25
N PRO A 127 12.97 -1.51 0.49
CA PRO A 127 12.42 -0.24 0.94
C PRO A 127 10.91 -0.29 1.18
N PHE A 128 10.48 0.43 2.22
CA PHE A 128 9.07 0.59 2.54
C PHE A 128 8.38 1.59 1.60
N GLN A 129 7.11 1.31 1.32
CA GLN A 129 6.18 2.23 0.66
C GLN A 129 4.90 2.33 1.50
N LYS A 130 4.41 3.55 1.73
CA LYS A 130 3.16 3.75 2.47
C LYS A 130 2.04 2.88 1.90
N SER A 131 1.28 2.25 2.78
CA SER A 131 0.13 1.45 2.37
C SER A 131 -0.88 2.32 1.62
N GLY A 132 -1.44 1.78 0.52
CA GLY A 132 -2.43 2.51 -0.28
C GLY A 132 -3.65 2.94 0.52
N LEU A 133 -4.04 2.14 1.52
CA LEU A 133 -5.14 2.48 2.43
C LEU A 133 -4.82 3.72 3.27
N LYS A 134 -3.60 3.79 3.84
CA LYS A 134 -3.19 4.95 4.64
C LYS A 134 -3.05 6.19 3.78
N ALA A 135 -2.49 6.06 2.58
CA ALA A 135 -2.44 7.16 1.61
C ALA A 135 -3.86 7.67 1.26
N MET A 136 -4.82 6.77 1.08
CA MET A 136 -6.22 7.13 0.81
C MET A 136 -6.89 7.80 2.03
N LEU A 137 -6.64 7.31 3.25
CA LEU A 137 -7.15 7.92 4.49
C LEU A 137 -6.54 9.30 4.73
N ASP A 138 -5.27 9.50 4.42
CA ASP A 138 -4.58 10.80 4.54
C ASP A 138 -5.11 11.82 3.52
N GLU A 139 -5.72 11.39 2.42
CA GLU A 139 -6.33 12.26 1.40
C GLU A 139 -7.82 12.57 1.68
N LEU A 140 -8.51 11.79 2.51
CA LEU A 140 -9.92 12.02 2.83
C LEU A 140 -10.23 13.44 3.34
N PRO A 141 -9.42 14.06 4.23
CA PRO A 141 -9.66 15.43 4.66
C PRO A 141 -9.70 16.42 3.50
N LYS A 142 -8.81 16.27 2.51
CA LYS A 142 -8.78 17.14 1.32
C LYS A 142 -10.02 16.99 0.45
N VAL A 143 -10.57 15.78 0.36
CA VAL A 143 -11.81 15.51 -0.36
C VAL A 143 -12.99 16.16 0.34
N VAL A 144 -13.07 16.06 1.68
CA VAL A 144 -14.10 16.70 2.49
C VAL A 144 -14.03 18.22 2.38
N GLU A 145 -12.85 18.83 2.46
CA GLU A 145 -12.68 20.28 2.25
C GLU A 145 -13.15 20.71 0.86
N LYS A 146 -12.83 19.94 -0.17
CA LYS A 146 -13.28 20.20 -1.53
C LYS A 146 -14.81 20.14 -1.65
N PHE A 147 -15.45 19.17 -1.00
CA PHE A 147 -16.92 19.09 -0.94
C PHE A 147 -17.53 20.28 -0.25
N MET A 148 -17.00 20.69 0.91
CA MET A 148 -17.46 21.89 1.63
C MET A 148 -17.29 23.17 0.80
N SER A 149 -16.19 23.28 0.04
CA SER A 149 -15.96 24.43 -0.82
C SER A 149 -16.98 24.50 -1.98
N ILE A 150 -17.36 23.35 -2.54
CA ILE A 150 -18.39 23.24 -3.60
C ILE A 150 -19.75 23.64 -3.04
N GLU A 151 -20.11 23.20 -1.84
CA GLU A 151 -21.37 23.56 -1.20
C GLU A 151 -21.47 25.07 -0.95
N ASN A 152 -20.38 25.69 -0.47
CA ASN A 152 -20.34 27.14 -0.27
C ASN A 152 -20.43 27.92 -1.59
N GLN A 153 -19.80 27.43 -2.68
CA GLN A 153 -19.93 28.02 -4.00
C GLN A 153 -21.37 27.88 -4.54
N ALA A 154 -22.00 26.72 -4.35
CA ALA A 154 -23.37 26.49 -4.77
C ALA A 154 -24.34 27.41 -4.03
N LYS A 155 -24.17 27.60 -2.70
CA LYS A 155 -24.97 28.57 -1.91
C LYS A 155 -24.81 29.99 -2.44
N LYS A 156 -23.59 30.39 -2.78
CA LYS A 156 -23.31 31.72 -3.33
C LYS A 156 -24.01 31.91 -4.69
N VAL A 157 -23.93 30.93 -5.57
CA VAL A 157 -24.62 30.97 -6.88
C VAL A 157 -26.13 31.08 -6.70
N VAL A 158 -26.73 30.32 -5.80
CA VAL A 158 -28.16 30.39 -5.50
C VAL A 158 -28.56 31.78 -4.97
N THR A 159 -27.73 32.35 -4.09
CA THR A 159 -27.96 33.71 -3.56
C THR A 159 -27.83 34.78 -4.66
N ASP A 160 -26.83 34.66 -5.52
CA ASP A 160 -26.60 35.60 -6.63
C ASP A 160 -27.72 35.54 -7.67
N VAL A 161 -28.19 34.31 -7.98
CA VAL A 161 -29.35 34.12 -8.86
C VAL A 161 -30.65 34.68 -8.23
N GLY A 162 -30.84 34.50 -6.92
CA GLY A 162 -31.95 35.10 -6.20
C GLY A 162 -31.91 36.63 -6.28
N ALA A 163 -30.77 37.25 -6.03
CA ALA A 163 -30.59 38.69 -6.11
C ALA A 163 -30.81 39.23 -7.54
N LEU A 164 -30.38 38.51 -8.57
CA LEU A 164 -30.64 38.86 -9.98
C LEU A 164 -32.12 38.74 -10.28
N THR A 165 -32.81 37.72 -9.80
CA THR A 165 -34.27 37.53 -9.99
C THR A 165 -35.05 38.68 -9.36
N ASP A 166 -34.65 39.12 -8.17
CA ASP A 166 -35.31 40.24 -7.46
C ASP A 166 -35.06 41.57 -8.18
N LYS A 167 -33.83 41.79 -8.71
CA LYS A 167 -33.52 42.99 -9.53
C LYS A 167 -34.31 43.00 -10.84
N VAL A 168 -34.53 41.87 -11.48
CA VAL A 168 -35.32 41.76 -12.70
C VAL A 168 -36.80 41.99 -12.43
N LYS A 169 -37.34 41.46 -11.29
CA LYS A 169 -38.68 41.73 -10.85
C LYS A 169 -38.96 43.20 -10.52
N ALA A 170 -37.96 43.85 -9.87
CA ALA A 170 -38.05 45.28 -9.52
C ALA A 170 -37.96 46.20 -10.76
N ASN A 171 -37.22 45.78 -11.79
CA ASN A 171 -36.99 46.54 -13.01
C ASN A 171 -37.04 45.66 -14.27
N PRO A 172 -38.24 45.30 -14.77
CA PRO A 172 -38.38 44.45 -15.97
C PRO A 172 -37.75 45.03 -17.24
N SER A 173 -37.51 46.35 -17.31
CA SER A 173 -36.87 47.03 -18.42
C SER A 173 -35.40 46.66 -18.59
N LEU A 174 -34.75 46.08 -17.60
CA LEU A 174 -33.34 45.61 -17.71
C LEU A 174 -33.16 44.47 -18.74
N LEU A 175 -34.22 43.70 -19.02
CA LEU A 175 -34.22 42.64 -20.03
C LEU A 175 -34.34 43.17 -21.47
N LEU A 176 -34.80 44.40 -21.60
CA LEU A 176 -35.07 45.02 -22.91
C LEU A 176 -33.96 45.97 -23.36
N ARG A 177 -32.98 46.23 -22.51
CA ARG A 177 -31.87 47.11 -22.87
C ARG A 177 -30.87 46.35 -23.73
N ARG A 178 -30.92 46.56 -25.05
CA ARG A 178 -29.88 46.14 -25.97
C ARG A 178 -28.57 46.82 -25.53
N PRO A 179 -27.41 46.11 -25.54
CA PRO A 179 -26.13 46.77 -25.36
C PRO A 179 -25.93 47.79 -26.45
N ASP A 180 -25.75 49.06 -26.07
CA ASP A 180 -25.42 50.14 -26.97
C ASP A 180 -24.09 49.82 -27.69
N LYS A 181 -24.23 49.66 -28.98
CA LYS A 181 -23.14 49.44 -29.91
C LYS A 181 -22.70 50.81 -30.43
N ASP A 182 -22.08 51.63 -29.56
CA ASP A 182 -21.40 52.84 -29.99
C ASP A 182 -20.42 53.34 -28.95
N SER A 183 -19.14 53.01 -29.15
CA SER A 183 -18.01 53.85 -28.81
C SER A 183 -16.70 53.30 -29.42
N THR A 184 -16.72 53.09 -30.71
CA THR A 184 -15.48 52.98 -31.49
C THR A 184 -15.57 53.90 -32.70
N ASP A 185 -15.56 55.19 -32.40
CA ASP A 185 -15.10 56.15 -33.41
C ASP A 185 -14.65 57.43 -32.71
N GLY A 186 -13.40 57.80 -32.87
CA GLY A 186 -12.94 59.09 -32.37
C GLY A 186 -11.54 59.13 -31.73
N ALA A 187 -10.52 58.66 -32.44
CA ALA A 187 -9.17 59.22 -32.25
C ALA A 187 -8.33 59.09 -33.53
N LYS A 188 -8.70 59.89 -34.51
CA LYS A 188 -7.73 60.35 -35.51
C LYS A 188 -7.59 61.88 -35.38
N LYS A 189 -6.47 62.31 -34.81
CA LYS A 189 -5.62 63.40 -35.25
C LYS A 189 -4.37 63.42 -34.39
#